data_ec6f5ffe224ad71020e486a47c4468a6
#
_entry.id   ec6f5ffe224ad71020e486a47c4468a6
#
_cell.length_a   1.000
_cell.length_b   1.000
_cell.length_c   1.000
_cell.angle_alpha   90.00
_cell.angle_beta   90.00
_cell.angle_gamma   90.00
#
_symmetry.space_group_name_H-M   'P 1'
#
loop_
_entity.id
_entity.type
_entity.pdbx_description
1 polymer ?
#
loop_
_entity_poly.entity_id
_entity_poly.type
_entity_poly.pdbx_seq_one_letter_code
_entity_poly.pdbx_strand_id
1 'polypeptide(L)'
;MNYYLAAFYATIVGILSLFFWKYSWIKGKEYLILCLIFSLPLSPIVNIFIKRPIFYFLHSFFNISVEFKNWPLWPMWLIFIVSIIGPICEEAIKLFPVIILTKLFSVSGVGVYLLGILSGVGFGISEAWYAGYSLFKSPKYSEYATGLGNLLGLILGFAAERILAILAHWMLTAIVAYGILIKEPIKYFFVAVLLHFLINIPAVLYQKYKMPLAGLATVVIFVVLFTSFFLKIEQKVAHNYSCDRIKEDVLYEKKN
;
A
#
# COMPACT_ATOMS: atom_id res chain seq x y z
N MET A 1 2.95 -24.04 1.82
CA MET A 1 4.28 -23.63 2.30
C MET A 1 4.92 -22.56 1.41
N ASN A 2 4.83 -22.68 0.10
CA ASN A 2 5.59 -21.82 -0.84
C ASN A 2 5.15 -20.36 -0.91
N TYR A 3 3.84 -20.06 -0.75
CA TYR A 3 3.32 -18.68 -0.75
C TYR A 3 3.71 -17.90 0.50
N TYR A 4 3.83 -18.56 1.65
CA TYR A 4 4.36 -17.93 2.85
C TYR A 4 5.84 -17.55 2.67
N LEU A 5 6.61 -18.41 1.97
CA LEU A 5 8.00 -18.09 1.64
C LEU A 5 8.09 -16.85 0.73
N ALA A 6 7.22 -16.74 -0.29
CA ALA A 6 7.16 -15.58 -1.17
C ALA A 6 6.74 -14.30 -0.40
N ALA A 7 5.71 -14.39 0.46
CA ALA A 7 5.31 -13.28 1.30
C ALA A 7 6.41 -12.87 2.28
N PHE A 8 7.10 -13.83 2.88
CA PHE A 8 8.23 -13.58 3.77
C PHE A 8 9.39 -12.89 3.03
N TYR A 9 9.73 -13.37 1.83
CA TYR A 9 10.74 -12.72 0.98
C TYR A 9 10.34 -11.29 0.61
N ALA A 10 9.11 -11.06 0.15
CA ALA A 10 8.60 -9.73 -0.13
C ALA A 10 8.66 -8.80 1.10
N THR A 11 8.36 -9.34 2.28
CA THR A 11 8.49 -8.62 3.56
C THR A 11 9.92 -8.18 3.81
N ILE A 12 10.89 -9.09 3.67
CA ILE A 12 12.32 -8.77 3.87
C ILE A 12 12.74 -7.68 2.89
N VAL A 13 12.42 -7.81 1.61
CA VAL A 13 12.79 -6.81 0.60
C VAL A 13 12.13 -5.46 0.89
N GLY A 14 10.85 -5.43 1.29
CA GLY A 14 10.16 -4.21 1.69
C GLY A 14 10.85 -3.51 2.86
N ILE A 15 11.19 -4.25 3.91
CA ILE A 15 11.91 -3.73 5.08
C ILE A 15 13.31 -3.23 4.70
N LEU A 16 14.08 -4.02 3.95
CA LEU A 16 15.42 -3.63 3.52
C LEU A 16 15.37 -2.36 2.65
N SER A 17 14.44 -2.27 1.71
CA SER A 17 14.27 -1.07 0.88
C SER A 17 14.00 0.17 1.73
N LEU A 18 13.19 0.04 2.78
CA LEU A 18 12.92 1.11 3.74
C LEU A 18 14.19 1.53 4.48
N PHE A 19 14.97 0.57 5.00
CA PHE A 19 16.21 0.87 5.73
C PHE A 19 17.25 1.57 4.86
N PHE A 20 17.49 1.10 3.65
CA PHE A 20 18.41 1.73 2.72
C PHE A 20 18.03 3.16 2.37
N TRP A 21 16.73 3.40 2.15
CA TRP A 21 16.26 4.72 1.69
C TRP A 21 16.13 5.74 2.81
N LYS A 22 15.69 5.33 4.00
CA LYS A 22 15.28 6.26 5.07
C LYS A 22 16.02 6.08 6.40
N TYR A 23 17.07 5.27 6.43
CA TYR A 23 17.77 4.97 7.70
C TYR A 23 18.22 6.23 8.44
N SER A 24 18.83 7.20 7.74
CA SER A 24 19.29 8.45 8.34
C SER A 24 18.14 9.31 8.94
N TRP A 25 16.93 9.16 8.43
CA TRP A 25 15.76 9.90 8.91
C TRP A 25 15.05 9.19 10.07
N ILE A 26 15.22 7.88 10.19
CA ILE A 26 14.54 7.02 11.17
C ILE A 26 15.31 6.97 12.50
N LYS A 27 16.65 7.11 12.46
CA LYS A 27 17.50 6.99 13.64
C LYS A 27 17.02 7.89 14.80
N GLY A 28 16.82 7.29 15.98
CA GLY A 28 16.37 8.01 17.19
C GLY A 28 14.87 8.32 17.24
N LYS A 29 14.05 7.72 16.39
CA LYS A 29 12.59 7.96 16.36
C LYS A 29 11.83 6.65 16.59
N GLU A 30 11.85 6.14 17.79
CA GLU A 30 11.28 4.83 18.15
C GLU A 30 9.78 4.71 17.90
N TYR A 31 9.02 5.81 17.96
CA TYR A 31 7.60 5.85 17.63
C TYR A 31 7.30 5.40 16.18
N LEU A 32 8.29 5.45 15.29
CA LEU A 32 8.16 4.98 13.92
C LEU A 32 8.00 3.44 13.86
N ILE A 33 8.68 2.72 14.76
CA ILE A 33 8.55 1.26 14.88
C ILE A 33 7.13 0.90 15.34
N LEU A 34 6.57 1.68 16.27
CA LEU A 34 5.18 1.50 16.70
C LEU A 34 4.20 1.69 15.54
N CYS A 35 4.45 2.66 14.65
CA CYS A 35 3.62 2.86 13.46
C CYS A 35 3.62 1.62 12.56
N LEU A 36 4.79 1.05 12.29
CA LEU A 36 4.92 -0.19 11.53
C LEU A 36 4.12 -1.32 12.17
N ILE A 37 4.29 -1.54 13.48
CA ILE A 37 3.61 -2.60 14.24
C ILE A 37 2.08 -2.42 14.20
N PHE A 38 1.58 -1.21 14.46
CA PHE A 38 0.14 -0.93 14.44
C PHE A 38 -0.47 -1.04 13.05
N SER A 39 0.34 -0.95 12.00
CA SER A 39 -0.13 -1.08 10.61
C SER A 39 -0.21 -2.53 10.13
N LEU A 40 0.50 -3.46 10.77
CA LEU A 40 0.48 -4.88 10.39
C LEU A 40 -0.92 -5.54 10.44
N PRO A 41 -1.82 -5.29 11.41
CA PRO A 41 -3.14 -5.91 11.42
C PRO A 41 -4.15 -5.23 10.46
N LEU A 42 -3.83 -4.11 9.85
CA LEU A 42 -4.82 -3.28 9.15
C LEU A 42 -5.35 -3.92 7.86
N SER A 43 -4.52 -4.65 7.11
CA SER A 43 -4.98 -5.28 5.87
C SER A 43 -6.05 -6.37 6.12
N PRO A 44 -5.86 -7.36 7.01
CA PRO A 44 -6.95 -8.28 7.34
C PRO A 44 -8.16 -7.57 7.96
N ILE A 45 -7.96 -6.54 8.80
CA ILE A 45 -9.07 -5.78 9.39
C ILE A 45 -9.91 -5.13 8.28
N VAL A 46 -9.32 -4.36 7.37
CA VAL A 46 -10.08 -3.69 6.31
C VAL A 46 -10.75 -4.69 5.37
N ASN A 47 -10.06 -5.79 5.04
CA ASN A 47 -10.61 -6.79 4.12
C ASN A 47 -11.78 -7.56 4.72
N ILE A 48 -11.69 -7.98 6.00
CA ILE A 48 -12.70 -8.84 6.64
C ILE A 48 -13.86 -8.01 7.18
N PHE A 49 -13.58 -6.90 7.87
CA PHE A 49 -14.60 -6.17 8.63
C PHE A 49 -15.16 -4.95 7.91
N ILE A 50 -14.51 -4.44 6.85
CA ILE A 50 -14.96 -3.26 6.12
C ILE A 50 -15.33 -3.62 4.68
N LYS A 51 -14.38 -4.06 3.86
CA LYS A 51 -14.62 -4.30 2.43
C LYS A 51 -15.59 -5.46 2.19
N ARG A 52 -15.41 -6.58 2.89
CA ARG A 52 -16.27 -7.74 2.70
C ARG A 52 -17.75 -7.44 3.01
N PRO A 53 -18.14 -6.82 4.14
CA PRO A 53 -19.52 -6.41 4.38
C PRO A 53 -20.07 -5.46 3.32
N ILE A 54 -19.29 -4.45 2.90
CA ILE A 54 -19.70 -3.51 1.84
C ILE A 54 -19.97 -4.26 0.53
N PHE A 55 -19.09 -5.19 0.15
CA PHE A 55 -19.22 -5.94 -1.09
C PHE A 55 -20.40 -6.92 -1.04
N TYR A 56 -20.68 -7.55 0.10
CA TYR A 56 -21.88 -8.35 0.29
C TYR A 56 -23.16 -7.51 0.21
N PHE A 57 -23.15 -6.33 0.81
CA PHE A 57 -24.27 -5.39 0.71
C PHE A 57 -24.52 -4.99 -0.76
N LEU A 58 -23.49 -4.59 -1.50
CA LEU A 58 -23.61 -4.23 -2.91
C LEU A 58 -24.11 -5.41 -3.75
N HIS A 59 -23.57 -6.60 -3.52
CA HIS A 59 -24.00 -7.82 -4.20
C HIS A 59 -25.51 -8.10 -3.96
N SER A 60 -25.95 -8.01 -2.71
CA SER A 60 -27.34 -8.20 -2.34
C SER A 60 -28.25 -7.08 -2.88
N PHE A 61 -27.82 -5.82 -2.74
CA PHE A 61 -28.59 -4.64 -3.17
C PHE A 61 -28.86 -4.64 -4.68
N PHE A 62 -27.87 -5.03 -5.47
CA PHE A 62 -28.04 -5.13 -6.93
C PHE A 62 -28.55 -6.50 -7.40
N ASN A 63 -28.96 -7.36 -6.49
CA ASN A 63 -29.51 -8.69 -6.74
C ASN A 63 -28.66 -9.49 -7.75
N ILE A 64 -27.36 -9.53 -7.53
CA ILE A 64 -26.42 -10.23 -8.41
C ILE A 64 -26.40 -11.70 -8.02
N SER A 65 -26.78 -12.59 -8.94
CA SER A 65 -26.85 -14.04 -8.69
C SER A 65 -25.49 -14.74 -8.66
N VAL A 66 -24.40 -14.04 -8.99
CA VAL A 66 -23.04 -14.60 -9.07
C VAL A 66 -22.35 -14.49 -7.72
N GLU A 67 -21.88 -15.61 -7.19
CA GLU A 67 -21.14 -15.64 -5.92
C GLU A 67 -19.93 -14.69 -5.92
N PHE A 68 -19.60 -14.14 -4.75
CA PHE A 68 -18.49 -13.20 -4.61
C PHE A 68 -17.14 -13.75 -5.11
N LYS A 69 -16.88 -15.06 -4.97
CA LYS A 69 -15.65 -15.68 -5.49
C LYS A 69 -15.55 -15.62 -7.03
N ASN A 70 -16.66 -15.39 -7.71
CA ASN A 70 -16.75 -15.29 -9.17
C ASN A 70 -16.86 -13.83 -9.62
N TRP A 71 -16.33 -12.87 -8.86
CA TRP A 71 -16.41 -11.45 -9.14
C TRP A 71 -15.99 -11.05 -10.59
N PRO A 72 -15.08 -11.74 -11.28
CA PRO A 72 -14.78 -11.38 -12.67
C PRO A 72 -15.98 -11.53 -13.62
N LEU A 73 -17.01 -12.30 -13.23
CA LEU A 73 -18.25 -12.46 -14.00
C LEU A 73 -19.28 -11.33 -13.74
N TRP A 74 -19.01 -10.48 -12.75
CA TRP A 74 -19.89 -9.36 -12.46
C TRP A 74 -19.96 -8.33 -13.60
N PRO A 75 -21.03 -7.51 -13.68
CA PRO A 75 -21.08 -6.40 -14.61
C PRO A 75 -19.92 -5.42 -14.40
N MET A 76 -19.38 -4.88 -15.51
CA MET A 76 -18.21 -3.99 -15.46
C MET A 76 -18.41 -2.78 -14.54
N TRP A 77 -19.59 -2.16 -14.57
CA TRP A 77 -19.88 -1.01 -13.72
C TRP A 77 -19.75 -1.33 -12.22
N LEU A 78 -20.20 -2.53 -11.80
CA LEU A 78 -20.05 -2.97 -10.41
C LEU A 78 -18.60 -3.25 -10.05
N ILE A 79 -17.85 -3.87 -10.97
CA ILE A 79 -16.40 -4.09 -10.81
C ILE A 79 -15.68 -2.76 -10.62
N PHE A 80 -16.03 -1.72 -11.41
CA PHE A 80 -15.46 -0.39 -11.23
C PHE A 80 -15.79 0.22 -9.86
N ILE A 81 -17.04 0.13 -9.42
CA ILE A 81 -17.45 0.61 -8.09
C ILE A 81 -16.62 -0.07 -6.98
N VAL A 82 -16.53 -1.40 -7.03
CA VAL A 82 -15.76 -2.19 -6.06
C VAL A 82 -14.26 -1.83 -6.11
N SER A 83 -13.74 -1.61 -7.33
CA SER A 83 -12.32 -1.23 -7.54
C SER A 83 -11.98 0.16 -7.03
N ILE A 84 -12.95 1.06 -6.83
CA ILE A 84 -12.76 2.36 -6.20
C ILE A 84 -12.94 2.28 -4.68
N ILE A 85 -13.95 1.55 -4.22
CA ILE A 85 -14.25 1.41 -2.78
C ILE A 85 -13.07 0.75 -2.05
N GLY A 86 -12.43 -0.26 -2.66
CA GLY A 86 -11.25 -0.90 -2.08
C GLY A 86 -10.15 0.10 -1.69
N PRO A 87 -9.61 0.86 -2.63
CA PRO A 87 -8.67 1.94 -2.38
C PRO A 87 -9.10 2.97 -1.34
N ILE A 88 -10.38 3.43 -1.37
CA ILE A 88 -10.89 4.36 -0.36
C ILE A 88 -10.75 3.78 1.04
N CYS A 89 -11.20 2.53 1.25
CA CYS A 89 -11.13 1.88 2.55
C CYS A 89 -9.68 1.66 3.01
N GLU A 90 -8.80 1.28 2.09
CA GLU A 90 -7.40 1.00 2.40
C GLU A 90 -6.61 2.27 2.71
N GLU A 91 -6.76 3.33 1.89
CA GLU A 91 -6.08 4.59 2.16
C GLU A 91 -6.59 5.22 3.47
N ALA A 92 -7.89 5.11 3.77
CA ALA A 92 -8.45 5.63 5.01
C ALA A 92 -7.92 4.90 6.25
N ILE A 93 -7.88 3.55 6.25
CA ILE A 93 -7.43 2.80 7.44
C ILE A 93 -5.94 2.99 7.71
N LYS A 94 -5.11 3.17 6.68
CA LYS A 94 -3.68 3.42 6.81
C LYS A 94 -3.37 4.74 7.53
N LEU A 95 -4.30 5.69 7.53
CA LEU A 95 -4.14 6.95 8.27
C LEU A 95 -4.34 6.79 9.77
N PHE A 96 -4.99 5.72 10.22
CA PHE A 96 -5.28 5.51 11.64
C PHE A 96 -4.03 5.54 12.53
N PRO A 97 -2.97 4.73 12.30
CA PRO A 97 -1.75 4.81 13.09
C PRO A 97 -1.03 6.15 12.92
N VAL A 98 -1.07 6.76 11.73
CA VAL A 98 -0.45 8.07 11.48
C VAL A 98 -1.09 9.14 12.38
N ILE A 99 -2.42 9.22 12.40
CA ILE A 99 -3.15 10.23 13.18
C ILE A 99 -2.94 10.03 14.69
N ILE A 100 -3.05 8.78 15.16
CA ILE A 100 -2.89 8.46 16.58
C ILE A 100 -1.49 8.81 17.05
N LEU A 101 -0.46 8.33 16.35
CA LEU A 101 0.92 8.54 16.78
C LEU A 101 1.37 10.00 16.63
N THR A 102 0.87 10.72 15.63
CA THR A 102 1.09 12.16 15.50
C THR A 102 0.59 12.91 16.73
N LYS A 103 -0.61 12.56 17.23
CA LYS A 103 -1.18 13.18 18.43
C LYS A 103 -0.48 12.71 19.70
N LEU A 104 -0.25 11.42 19.86
CA LEU A 104 0.31 10.82 21.08
C LEU A 104 1.75 11.27 21.35
N PHE A 105 2.56 11.39 20.31
CA PHE A 105 3.97 11.77 20.40
C PHE A 105 4.24 13.22 19.97
N SER A 106 3.19 14.01 19.71
CA SER A 106 3.30 15.40 19.22
C SER A 106 4.24 15.52 18.01
N VAL A 107 4.15 14.53 17.09
CA VAL A 107 5.02 14.46 15.93
C VAL A 107 4.65 15.56 14.93
N SER A 108 5.64 16.29 14.44
CA SER A 108 5.46 17.36 13.46
C SER A 108 6.42 17.23 12.28
N GLY A 109 6.20 18.05 11.26
CA GLY A 109 7.10 18.15 10.12
C GLY A 109 7.32 16.81 9.41
N VAL A 110 8.57 16.53 9.08
CA VAL A 110 8.99 15.29 8.39
C VAL A 110 8.62 14.02 9.15
N GLY A 111 8.46 14.09 10.48
CA GLY A 111 8.02 12.95 11.27
C GLY A 111 6.66 12.40 10.83
N VAL A 112 5.70 13.26 10.52
CA VAL A 112 4.37 12.86 10.01
C VAL A 112 4.50 12.14 8.67
N TYR A 113 5.36 12.64 7.78
CA TYR A 113 5.63 12.01 6.49
C TYR A 113 6.24 10.61 6.65
N LEU A 114 7.19 10.45 7.59
CA LEU A 114 7.79 9.15 7.91
C LEU A 114 6.78 8.16 8.50
N LEU A 115 5.86 8.64 9.37
CA LEU A 115 4.74 7.82 9.85
C LEU A 115 3.88 7.30 8.68
N GLY A 116 3.60 8.14 7.68
CA GLY A 116 2.89 7.72 6.47
C GLY A 116 3.61 6.62 5.70
N ILE A 117 4.92 6.77 5.49
CA ILE A 117 5.76 5.74 4.86
C ILE A 117 5.64 4.41 5.60
N LEU A 118 5.84 4.42 6.93
CA LEU A 118 5.84 3.19 7.73
C LEU A 118 4.47 2.55 7.84
N SER A 119 3.41 3.36 7.89
CA SER A 119 2.05 2.84 7.82
C SER A 119 1.78 2.13 6.49
N GLY A 120 2.21 2.72 5.38
CA GLY A 120 2.09 2.08 4.07
C GLY A 120 2.87 0.79 3.95
N VAL A 121 4.12 0.76 4.45
CA VAL A 121 4.95 -0.47 4.49
C VAL A 121 4.29 -1.55 5.34
N GLY A 122 3.86 -1.22 6.57
CA GLY A 122 3.21 -2.19 7.46
C GLY A 122 1.94 -2.77 6.86
N PHE A 123 1.10 -1.92 6.25
CA PHE A 123 -0.08 -2.36 5.54
C PHE A 123 0.27 -3.29 4.37
N GLY A 124 1.22 -2.91 3.51
CA GLY A 124 1.63 -3.71 2.35
C GLY A 124 2.22 -5.07 2.74
N ILE A 125 3.02 -5.12 3.82
CA ILE A 125 3.52 -6.39 4.40
C ILE A 125 2.36 -7.27 4.84
N SER A 126 1.43 -6.70 5.58
CA SER A 126 0.23 -7.39 6.06
C SER A 126 -0.63 -7.91 4.90
N GLU A 127 -0.77 -7.12 3.84
CA GLU A 127 -1.49 -7.54 2.65
C GLU A 127 -0.78 -8.68 1.92
N ALA A 128 0.55 -8.66 1.82
CA ALA A 128 1.31 -9.76 1.24
C ALA A 128 1.06 -11.08 1.98
N TRP A 129 1.03 -11.06 3.31
CA TRP A 129 0.68 -12.23 4.11
C TRP A 129 -0.77 -12.66 3.95
N TYR A 130 -1.71 -11.71 3.95
CA TYR A 130 -3.14 -11.99 3.76
C TYR A 130 -3.42 -12.58 2.37
N ALA A 131 -2.79 -12.04 1.32
CA ALA A 131 -2.88 -12.55 -0.03
C ALA A 131 -2.29 -13.97 -0.14
N GLY A 132 -1.09 -14.20 0.43
CA GLY A 132 -0.46 -15.51 0.47
C GLY A 132 -1.34 -16.56 1.17
N TYR A 133 -1.92 -16.21 2.31
CA TYR A 133 -2.86 -17.07 3.02
C TYR A 133 -4.11 -17.39 2.18
N SER A 134 -4.68 -16.40 1.52
CA SER A 134 -5.88 -16.56 0.69
C SER A 134 -5.61 -17.43 -0.54
N LEU A 135 -4.45 -17.26 -1.17
CA LEU A 135 -4.00 -18.07 -2.30
C LEU A 135 -3.79 -19.53 -1.88
N PHE A 136 -3.11 -19.78 -0.76
CA PHE A 136 -2.84 -21.12 -0.27
C PHE A 136 -4.12 -21.94 -0.03
N LYS A 137 -5.21 -21.28 0.39
CA LYS A 137 -6.51 -21.93 0.62
C LYS A 137 -7.32 -22.18 -0.66
N SER A 138 -6.91 -21.63 -1.80
CA SER A 138 -7.65 -21.80 -3.05
C SER A 138 -7.28 -23.11 -3.77
N PRO A 139 -8.22 -24.03 -3.99
CA PRO A 139 -7.95 -25.30 -4.69
C PRO A 139 -7.38 -25.11 -6.10
N LYS A 140 -7.76 -24.02 -6.78
CA LYS A 140 -7.27 -23.71 -8.13
C LYS A 140 -5.76 -23.52 -8.21
N TYR A 141 -5.13 -23.05 -7.14
CA TYR A 141 -3.68 -22.81 -7.15
C TYR A 141 -2.87 -24.07 -6.88
N SER A 142 -3.44 -25.09 -6.23
CA SER A 142 -2.78 -26.40 -6.09
C SER A 142 -2.65 -27.12 -7.42
N GLU A 143 -3.58 -26.92 -8.34
CA GLU A 143 -3.54 -27.50 -9.69
C GLU A 143 -2.47 -26.85 -10.58
N TYR A 144 -2.24 -25.55 -10.45
CA TYR A 144 -1.20 -24.83 -11.21
C TYR A 144 0.22 -25.11 -10.68
N ALA A 145 0.35 -25.57 -9.45
CA ALA A 145 1.64 -25.86 -8.82
C ALA A 145 2.22 -27.24 -9.19
N THR A 146 1.60 -27.95 -10.15
CA THR A 146 2.09 -29.23 -10.62
C THR A 146 3.33 -29.06 -11.49
N GLY A 147 4.48 -29.44 -10.96
CA GLY A 147 5.79 -29.32 -11.59
C GLY A 147 6.64 -28.16 -11.04
N LEU A 148 7.94 -28.44 -10.90
CA LEU A 148 8.90 -27.52 -10.25
C LEU A 148 9.01 -26.16 -10.96
N GLY A 149 8.95 -26.14 -12.29
CA GLY A 149 9.04 -24.91 -13.10
C GLY A 149 7.82 -24.00 -12.89
N ASN A 150 6.61 -24.54 -12.89
CA ASN A 150 5.38 -23.79 -12.62
C ASN A 150 5.36 -23.25 -11.19
N LEU A 151 5.81 -24.05 -10.22
CA LEU A 151 5.92 -23.68 -8.84
C LEU A 151 6.87 -22.50 -8.61
N LEU A 152 8.07 -22.57 -9.20
CA LEU A 152 9.05 -21.46 -9.14
C LEU A 152 8.51 -20.20 -9.79
N GLY A 153 7.87 -20.30 -10.97
CA GLY A 153 7.24 -19.19 -11.66
C GLY A 153 6.15 -18.51 -10.81
N LEU A 154 5.31 -19.30 -10.13
CA LEU A 154 4.29 -18.79 -9.21
C LEU A 154 4.89 -18.07 -8.00
N ILE A 155 5.93 -18.65 -7.37
CA ILE A 155 6.58 -18.05 -6.20
C ILE A 155 7.25 -16.72 -6.59
N LEU A 156 8.03 -16.72 -7.66
CA LEU A 156 8.73 -15.53 -8.12
C LEU A 156 7.76 -14.44 -8.59
N GLY A 157 6.72 -14.81 -9.34
CA GLY A 157 5.69 -13.88 -9.79
C GLY A 157 4.91 -13.27 -8.62
N PHE A 158 4.52 -14.09 -7.64
CA PHE A 158 3.86 -13.61 -6.43
C PHE A 158 4.79 -12.70 -5.60
N ALA A 159 6.06 -13.08 -5.42
CA ALA A 159 7.02 -12.26 -4.68
C ALA A 159 7.24 -10.91 -5.36
N ALA A 160 7.45 -10.88 -6.67
CA ALA A 160 7.65 -9.66 -7.43
C ALA A 160 6.41 -8.74 -7.34
N GLU A 161 5.22 -9.30 -7.51
CA GLU A 161 3.96 -8.56 -7.40
C GLU A 161 3.76 -7.99 -5.99
N ARG A 162 4.05 -8.77 -4.93
CA ARG A 162 3.94 -8.30 -3.55
C ARG A 162 4.98 -7.22 -3.20
N ILE A 163 6.18 -7.30 -3.73
CA ILE A 163 7.17 -6.23 -3.58
C ILE A 163 6.64 -4.92 -4.18
N LEU A 164 6.11 -4.96 -5.39
CA LEU A 164 5.50 -3.79 -6.03
C LEU A 164 4.30 -3.27 -5.24
N ALA A 165 3.46 -4.14 -4.69
CA ALA A 165 2.33 -3.76 -3.85
C ALA A 165 2.78 -3.05 -2.55
N ILE A 166 3.81 -3.57 -1.86
CA ILE A 166 4.37 -2.93 -0.65
C ILE A 166 4.91 -1.52 -1.00
N LEU A 167 5.65 -1.39 -2.09
CA LEU A 167 6.15 -0.10 -2.56
C LEU A 167 5.01 0.85 -2.93
N ALA A 168 3.95 0.35 -3.57
CA ALA A 168 2.77 1.14 -3.88
C ALA A 168 2.10 1.69 -2.61
N HIS A 169 1.82 0.82 -1.64
CA HIS A 169 1.21 1.24 -0.38
C HIS A 169 2.06 2.25 0.39
N TRP A 170 3.37 2.04 0.42
CA TRP A 170 4.31 3.01 0.98
C TRP A 170 4.16 4.38 0.32
N MET A 171 4.28 4.45 -1.01
CA MET A 171 4.22 5.71 -1.76
C MET A 171 2.86 6.40 -1.60
N LEU A 172 1.76 5.66 -1.69
CA LEU A 172 0.41 6.20 -1.56
C LEU A 172 0.16 6.83 -0.20
N THR A 173 0.54 6.14 0.87
CA THR A 173 0.35 6.66 2.23
C THR A 173 1.30 7.83 2.51
N ALA A 174 2.51 7.83 1.95
CA ALA A 174 3.42 8.98 2.01
C ALA A 174 2.84 10.21 1.29
N ILE A 175 2.13 10.04 0.18
CA ILE A 175 1.42 11.11 -0.52
C ILE A 175 0.35 11.74 0.39
N VAL A 176 -0.45 10.94 1.07
CA VAL A 176 -1.47 11.46 2.01
C VAL A 176 -0.82 12.15 3.20
N ALA A 177 0.24 11.57 3.76
CA ALA A 177 0.99 12.16 4.86
C ALA A 177 1.66 13.50 4.47
N TYR A 178 2.14 13.62 3.24
CA TYR A 178 2.57 14.90 2.69
C TYR A 178 1.42 15.92 2.64
N GLY A 179 0.23 15.49 2.24
CA GLY A 179 -0.97 16.33 2.28
C GLY A 179 -1.30 16.83 3.70
N ILE A 180 -1.12 15.99 4.73
CA ILE A 180 -1.26 16.41 6.14
C ILE A 180 -0.21 17.48 6.47
N LEU A 181 1.04 17.27 6.06
CA LEU A 181 2.14 18.19 6.31
C LEU A 181 1.89 19.61 5.75
N ILE A 182 1.33 19.69 4.52
CA ILE A 182 1.03 20.97 3.86
C ILE A 182 -0.40 21.48 4.13
N LYS A 183 -1.15 20.83 5.03
CA LYS A 183 -2.54 21.18 5.41
C LYS A 183 -3.57 21.01 4.28
N GLU A 184 -3.30 20.11 3.33
CA GLU A 184 -4.22 19.73 2.24
C GLU A 184 -4.57 18.22 2.25
N PRO A 185 -4.91 17.59 3.41
CA PRO A 185 -5.03 16.14 3.53
C PRO A 185 -6.10 15.55 2.61
N ILE A 186 -7.24 16.21 2.46
CA ILE A 186 -8.36 15.71 1.65
C ILE A 186 -7.95 15.60 0.17
N LYS A 187 -7.31 16.62 -0.37
CA LYS A 187 -6.84 16.63 -1.75
C LYS A 187 -5.89 15.46 -2.03
N TYR A 188 -4.88 15.29 -1.17
CA TYR A 188 -3.88 14.24 -1.35
C TYR A 188 -4.42 12.84 -1.02
N PHE A 189 -5.43 12.73 -0.17
CA PHE A 189 -6.17 11.50 0.01
C PHE A 189 -6.84 11.04 -1.30
N PHE A 190 -7.58 11.92 -1.96
CA PHE A 190 -8.21 11.57 -3.24
C PHE A 190 -7.19 11.33 -4.36
N VAL A 191 -6.05 12.02 -4.37
CA VAL A 191 -4.94 11.72 -5.28
C VAL A 191 -4.41 10.31 -5.04
N ALA A 192 -4.17 9.92 -3.79
CA ALA A 192 -3.72 8.57 -3.45
C ALA A 192 -4.75 7.50 -3.85
N VAL A 193 -6.03 7.73 -3.57
CA VAL A 193 -7.12 6.83 -3.98
C VAL A 193 -7.17 6.66 -5.51
N LEU A 194 -7.06 7.76 -6.26
CA LEU A 194 -7.06 7.71 -7.73
C LEU A 194 -5.85 6.93 -8.27
N LEU A 195 -4.65 7.20 -7.76
CA LEU A 195 -3.45 6.48 -8.15
C LEU A 195 -3.54 5.00 -7.79
N HIS A 196 -4.05 4.67 -6.61
CA HIS A 196 -4.27 3.29 -6.18
C HIS A 196 -5.26 2.56 -7.10
N PHE A 197 -6.37 3.22 -7.44
CA PHE A 197 -7.34 2.70 -8.40
C PHE A 197 -6.69 2.43 -9.77
N LEU A 198 -5.91 3.38 -10.29
CA LEU A 198 -5.22 3.24 -11.58
C LEU A 198 -4.24 2.05 -11.61
N ILE A 199 -3.56 1.76 -10.49
CA ILE A 199 -2.69 0.59 -10.39
C ILE A 199 -3.49 -0.71 -10.41
N ASN A 200 -4.67 -0.72 -9.80
CA ASN A 200 -5.49 -1.92 -9.69
C ASN A 200 -6.24 -2.25 -10.97
N ILE A 201 -6.56 -1.26 -11.82
CA ILE A 201 -7.31 -1.47 -13.08
C ILE A 201 -6.70 -2.56 -13.97
N PRO A 202 -5.40 -2.58 -14.28
CA PRO A 202 -4.84 -3.61 -15.13
C PRO A 202 -5.00 -5.02 -14.56
N ALA A 203 -4.86 -5.19 -13.24
CA ALA A 203 -5.09 -6.48 -12.59
C ALA A 203 -6.56 -6.93 -12.73
N VAL A 204 -7.49 -5.99 -12.60
CA VAL A 204 -8.93 -6.20 -12.80
C VAL A 204 -9.22 -6.63 -14.25
N LEU A 205 -8.66 -5.93 -15.24
CA LEU A 205 -8.82 -6.25 -16.65
C LEU A 205 -8.20 -7.61 -16.99
N TYR A 206 -7.03 -7.92 -16.44
CA TYR A 206 -6.43 -9.24 -16.59
C TYR A 206 -7.31 -10.35 -16.02
N GLN A 207 -7.85 -10.17 -14.83
CA GLN A 207 -8.69 -11.19 -14.21
C GLN A 207 -10.00 -11.42 -14.98
N LYS A 208 -10.61 -10.35 -15.51
CA LYS A 208 -11.86 -10.43 -16.24
C LYS A 208 -11.69 -10.92 -17.68
N TYR A 209 -10.74 -10.36 -18.42
CA TYR A 209 -10.60 -10.58 -19.86
C TYR A 209 -9.40 -11.43 -20.26
N LYS A 210 -8.56 -11.85 -19.26
CA LYS A 210 -7.32 -12.61 -19.50
C LYS A 210 -6.36 -11.91 -20.46
N MET A 211 -6.29 -10.58 -20.38
CA MET A 211 -5.45 -9.76 -21.26
C MET A 211 -3.97 -9.83 -20.82
N PRO A 212 -3.07 -10.43 -21.59
CA PRO A 212 -1.66 -10.62 -21.19
C PRO A 212 -0.91 -9.29 -20.97
N LEU A 213 -1.24 -8.26 -21.75
CA LEU A 213 -0.61 -6.94 -21.66
C LEU A 213 -1.01 -6.14 -20.41
N ALA A 214 -2.04 -6.57 -19.68
CA ALA A 214 -2.49 -5.86 -18.49
C ALA A 214 -1.42 -5.88 -17.39
N GLY A 215 -0.67 -6.96 -17.22
CA GLY A 215 0.45 -7.03 -16.30
C GLY A 215 1.57 -6.03 -16.63
N LEU A 216 1.92 -5.93 -17.91
CA LEU A 216 2.90 -4.94 -18.38
C LEU A 216 2.39 -3.51 -18.16
N ALA A 217 1.12 -3.25 -18.43
CA ALA A 217 0.50 -1.95 -18.18
C ALA A 217 0.56 -1.56 -16.69
N THR A 218 0.36 -2.51 -15.77
CA THR A 218 0.53 -2.26 -14.32
C THR A 218 1.92 -1.74 -14.01
N VAL A 219 2.96 -2.42 -14.52
CA VAL A 219 4.36 -2.03 -14.30
C VAL A 219 4.64 -0.65 -14.88
N VAL A 220 4.19 -0.38 -16.11
CA VAL A 220 4.39 0.92 -16.77
C VAL A 220 3.69 2.04 -16.02
N ILE A 221 2.42 1.86 -15.63
CA ILE A 221 1.67 2.85 -14.84
C ILE A 221 2.37 3.10 -13.51
N PHE A 222 2.79 2.04 -12.83
CA PHE A 222 3.53 2.13 -11.57
C PHE A 222 4.82 2.95 -11.75
N VAL A 223 5.68 2.59 -12.71
CA VAL A 223 6.98 3.23 -12.89
C VAL A 223 6.82 4.69 -13.33
N VAL A 224 5.96 4.98 -14.28
CA VAL A 224 5.85 6.33 -14.87
C VAL A 224 5.11 7.29 -13.95
N LEU A 225 3.91 6.94 -13.48
CA LEU A 225 3.09 7.85 -12.68
C LEU A 225 3.60 7.96 -11.25
N PHE A 226 3.96 6.83 -10.63
CA PHE A 226 4.42 6.81 -9.25
C PHE A 226 5.79 7.42 -9.08
N THR A 227 6.76 6.95 -9.86
CA THR A 227 8.13 7.45 -9.74
C THR A 227 8.17 8.96 -9.97
N SER A 228 7.50 9.44 -11.02
CA SER A 228 7.49 10.87 -11.33
C SER A 228 6.80 11.71 -10.26
N PHE A 229 5.66 11.26 -9.74
CA PHE A 229 4.90 12.01 -8.74
C PHE A 229 5.53 11.90 -7.36
N PHE A 230 5.91 10.68 -6.96
CA PHE A 230 6.52 10.43 -5.66
C PHE A 230 7.88 11.13 -5.50
N LEU A 231 8.77 11.05 -6.49
CA LEU A 231 10.06 11.72 -6.44
C LEU A 231 9.94 13.24 -6.30
N LYS A 232 8.94 13.86 -6.92
CA LYS A 232 8.68 15.30 -6.74
C LYS A 232 8.29 15.63 -5.28
N ILE A 233 7.49 14.78 -4.65
CA ILE A 233 7.12 14.94 -3.23
C ILE A 233 8.35 14.74 -2.34
N GLU A 234 9.13 13.69 -2.56
CA GLU A 234 10.37 13.43 -1.83
C GLU A 234 11.33 14.61 -1.89
N GLN A 235 11.53 15.19 -3.06
CA GLN A 235 12.40 16.38 -3.22
C GLN A 235 11.88 17.57 -2.41
N LYS A 236 10.58 17.83 -2.41
CA LYS A 236 9.97 18.90 -1.62
C LYS A 236 10.12 18.67 -0.12
N VAL A 237 9.90 17.43 0.35
CA VAL A 237 10.06 17.06 1.76
C VAL A 237 11.52 17.17 2.18
N ALA A 238 12.46 16.70 1.36
CA ALA A 238 13.89 16.79 1.63
C ALA A 238 14.36 18.25 1.70
N HIS A 239 13.89 19.11 0.80
CA HIS A 239 14.20 20.54 0.83
C HIS A 239 13.70 21.22 2.09
N ASN A 240 12.44 20.97 2.48
CA ASN A 240 11.88 21.54 3.71
C ASN A 240 12.62 21.04 4.96
N TYR A 241 13.00 19.75 5.00
CA TYR A 241 13.79 19.19 6.09
C TYR A 241 15.16 19.86 6.24
N SER A 242 15.83 20.13 5.14
CA SER A 242 17.13 20.81 5.16
C SER A 242 16.99 22.26 5.64
N CYS A 243 15.95 22.97 5.23
CA CYS A 243 15.66 24.33 5.69
C CYS A 243 15.34 24.39 7.21
N ASP A 244 14.58 23.41 7.71
CA ASP A 244 14.23 23.38 9.15
C ASP A 244 15.46 23.08 10.01
N ARG A 245 16.35 22.17 9.60
CA ARG A 245 17.63 21.92 10.28
C ARG A 245 18.51 23.16 10.35
N ILE A 246 18.66 23.87 9.25
CA ILE A 246 19.48 25.10 9.22
C ILE A 246 18.93 26.13 10.21
N LYS A 247 17.59 26.27 10.30
CA LYS A 247 16.97 27.19 11.28
C LYS A 247 17.24 26.77 12.72
N GLU A 248 17.17 25.47 13.04
CA GLU A 248 17.47 24.94 14.36
C GLU A 248 18.94 25.19 14.75
N ASP A 249 19.88 24.94 13.82
CA ASP A 249 21.31 25.17 14.04
C ASP A 249 21.61 26.65 14.28
N VAL A 250 21.04 27.57 13.50
CA VAL A 250 21.18 29.04 13.68
C VAL A 250 20.58 29.53 15.02
N LEU A 251 19.46 28.93 15.44
CA LEU A 251 18.86 29.27 16.73
C LEU A 251 19.68 28.74 17.90
N TYR A 252 20.36 27.62 17.74
CA TYR A 252 21.25 27.07 18.76
C TYR A 252 22.52 27.94 18.93
N GLU A 253 23.14 28.37 17.83
CA GLU A 253 24.30 29.25 17.83
C GLU A 253 24.00 30.63 18.46
N LYS A 254 22.76 31.13 18.33
CA LYS A 254 22.36 32.42 18.92
C LYS A 254 22.08 32.35 20.43
N LYS A 255 21.91 31.13 20.98
CA LYS A 255 21.64 30.93 22.41
C LYS A 255 22.89 30.63 23.24
N ASN A 256 23.99 30.32 22.62
CA ASN A 256 25.31 30.10 23.20
C ASN A 256 26.25 31.28 22.90
#